data_056d46fca59e1b24f127ba9e4b4b867d
#
_entry.id   056d46fca59e1b24f127ba9e4b4b867d
#
_cell.length_a   1.000
_cell.length_b   1.000
_cell.length_c   1.000
_cell.angle_alpha   90.00
_cell.angle_beta   90.00
_cell.angle_gamma   90.00
#
_symmetry.space_group_name_H-M   'P 1'
#
loop_
_entity.id
_entity.type
_entity.pdbx_description
1 polymer ?
#
loop_
_entity_poly.entity_id
_entity_poly.type
_entity_poly.pdbx_seq_one_letter_code
_entity_poly.pdbx_strand_id
1 'polypeptide(L)'
;MKKTIFLGIIILLIGGMVACEKIIPKAPGNDKILDGPVDGLTPEQNAIFLRGDIAFNDEVFTAQTGLGPLFVATSCGSCHAGDGKGHPFTMLTRFGQTDSTGNKFLSLGGPQLQHRAIPGYQFETIPAGATSSRFMPPANTGLGFLDAVSDATLLSLADPNDTNGDGISGKPNWIPSPSYIIYRPGTVERNGKYIGRFGKKAAVYDLMQQTANAYNQDMGVTSTYEHYDTYTRQETDPEVSNNTVLDVIFYLRTLKAPIQRNQTDPDVIAGKQVFLNISCGKCHTPQLQSGPSSIAAISNKTFFPYTDLLLHDMGTGLDDGYTEGMASTAEWRTPALWGLGLSKNSQGGRYFLLHDGRARSIEEAILLHGGEANQSKNSFQQLNTTDKAHLLKFLESL
;
A
#
# COMPACT_ATOMS: atom_id res chain seq x y z
N MET A 1 57.76 5.32 37.03
CA MET A 1 57.01 6.25 36.14
C MET A 1 56.68 5.64 34.77
N LYS A 2 57.54 5.01 34.00
CA LYS A 2 57.21 4.44 32.67
C LYS A 2 56.14 3.35 32.65
N LYS A 3 56.09 2.46 33.67
CA LYS A 3 55.06 1.39 33.75
C LYS A 3 53.68 1.87 34.10
N THR A 4 53.53 2.95 34.89
CA THR A 4 52.25 3.55 35.29
C THR A 4 51.60 4.34 34.12
N ILE A 5 52.43 4.97 33.27
CA ILE A 5 51.97 5.66 32.09
C ILE A 5 51.41 4.69 31.04
N PHE A 6 52.08 3.53 30.86
CA PHE A 6 51.67 2.50 29.90
C PHE A 6 50.34 1.85 30.29
N LEU A 7 50.11 1.61 31.59
CA LEU A 7 48.86 1.06 32.13
C LEU A 7 47.69 2.07 31.97
N GLY A 8 47.95 3.37 32.17
CA GLY A 8 46.95 4.43 31.98
C GLY A 8 46.52 4.58 30.52
N ILE A 9 47.45 4.44 29.55
CA ILE A 9 47.12 4.50 28.11
C ILE A 9 46.31 3.28 27.67
N ILE A 10 46.59 2.09 28.18
CA ILE A 10 45.80 0.88 27.86
C ILE A 10 44.39 0.98 28.43
N ILE A 11 44.18 1.50 29.63
CA ILE A 11 42.87 1.70 30.22
C ILE A 11 42.05 2.77 29.45
N LEU A 12 42.70 3.83 28.98
CA LEU A 12 42.09 4.85 28.14
C LEU A 12 41.68 4.32 26.76
N LEU A 13 42.49 3.47 26.14
CA LEU A 13 42.17 2.83 24.85
C LEU A 13 41.04 1.80 24.97
N ILE A 14 41.02 1.00 26.03
CA ILE A 14 39.93 0.05 26.30
C ILE A 14 38.63 0.82 26.65
N GLY A 15 38.68 1.87 27.44
CA GLY A 15 37.55 2.73 27.75
C GLY A 15 36.99 3.42 26.50
N GLY A 16 37.87 3.85 25.57
CA GLY A 16 37.45 4.45 24.29
C GLY A 16 36.76 3.46 23.36
N MET A 17 37.24 2.21 23.26
CA MET A 17 36.59 1.18 22.44
C MET A 17 35.20 0.79 22.98
N VAL A 18 35.04 0.63 24.28
CA VAL A 18 33.75 0.31 24.92
C VAL A 18 32.76 1.48 24.82
N ALA A 19 33.26 2.73 24.82
CA ALA A 19 32.43 3.90 24.63
C ALA A 19 31.92 4.03 23.18
N CYS A 20 32.78 3.69 22.18
CA CYS A 20 32.39 3.69 20.78
C CYS A 20 31.30 2.65 20.47
N GLU A 21 31.40 1.43 21.05
CA GLU A 21 30.33 0.42 20.87
C GLU A 21 28.97 0.83 21.45
N LYS A 22 28.96 1.66 22.49
CA LYS A 22 27.70 2.18 23.08
C LYS A 22 27.12 3.39 22.35
N ILE A 23 27.92 4.08 21.53
CA ILE A 23 27.51 5.31 20.81
C ILE A 23 26.99 4.96 19.40
N ILE A 24 27.42 3.84 18.81
CA ILE A 24 26.94 3.40 17.50
C ILE A 24 25.58 2.70 17.69
N PRO A 25 24.48 3.25 17.16
CA PRO A 25 23.19 2.57 17.20
C PRO A 25 23.31 1.21 16.51
N LYS A 26 22.85 0.15 17.16
CA LYS A 26 22.74 -1.15 16.48
C LYS A 26 21.75 -1.04 15.34
N ALA A 27 22.12 -1.57 14.17
CA ALA A 27 21.18 -1.68 13.06
C ALA A 27 19.91 -2.42 13.53
N PRO A 28 18.72 -1.97 13.17
CA PRO A 28 17.50 -2.68 13.47
C PRO A 28 17.50 -4.07 12.83
N GLY A 29 16.86 -5.04 13.48
CA GLY A 29 16.70 -6.38 12.90
C GLY A 29 15.88 -6.34 11.62
N ASN A 30 16.06 -7.30 10.70
CA ASN A 30 15.34 -7.39 9.43
C ASN A 30 13.81 -7.41 9.60
N ASP A 31 13.31 -7.90 10.72
CA ASP A 31 11.90 -7.92 11.10
C ASP A 31 11.33 -6.55 11.51
N LYS A 32 12.19 -5.54 11.61
CA LYS A 32 11.84 -4.14 11.97
C LYS A 32 12.04 -3.16 10.82
N ILE A 33 12.49 -3.65 9.67
CA ILE A 33 12.79 -2.85 8.49
C ILE A 33 11.73 -3.12 7.42
N LEU A 34 11.11 -2.08 6.91
CA LEU A 34 10.15 -2.17 5.80
C LEU A 34 10.82 -2.05 4.42
N ASP A 35 12.10 -1.74 4.40
CA ASP A 35 12.91 -1.52 3.21
C ASP A 35 13.76 -2.76 2.84
N GLY A 36 14.26 -2.77 1.58
CA GLY A 36 15.18 -3.75 1.04
C GLY A 36 14.54 -4.77 0.09
N PRO A 37 15.36 -5.42 -0.74
CA PRO A 37 14.88 -6.35 -1.75
C PRO A 37 14.39 -7.67 -1.15
N VAL A 38 13.47 -8.34 -1.86
CA VAL A 38 13.13 -9.73 -1.60
C VAL A 38 14.37 -10.63 -1.80
N ASP A 39 14.50 -11.66 -0.97
CA ASP A 39 15.60 -12.62 -1.09
C ASP A 39 15.57 -13.38 -2.42
N GLY A 40 16.77 -13.64 -2.98
CA GLY A 40 16.93 -14.46 -4.18
C GLY A 40 16.91 -13.69 -5.50
N LEU A 41 17.08 -12.37 -5.48
CA LEU A 41 17.37 -11.59 -6.68
C LEU A 41 18.77 -11.88 -7.22
N THR A 42 18.94 -11.91 -8.55
CA THR A 42 20.27 -11.99 -9.18
C THR A 42 21.04 -10.67 -8.99
N PRO A 43 22.37 -10.63 -9.21
CA PRO A 43 23.12 -9.38 -9.18
C PRO A 43 22.57 -8.31 -10.12
N GLU A 44 22.13 -8.69 -11.32
CA GLU A 44 21.53 -7.80 -12.31
C GLU A 44 20.18 -7.26 -11.81
N GLN A 45 19.35 -8.12 -11.23
CA GLN A 45 18.08 -7.73 -10.61
C GLN A 45 18.28 -6.81 -9.41
N ASN A 46 19.28 -7.05 -8.58
CA ASN A 46 19.64 -6.13 -7.48
C ASN A 46 20.09 -4.76 -8.01
N ALA A 47 20.82 -4.71 -9.14
CA ALA A 47 21.18 -3.43 -9.75
C ALA A 47 19.97 -2.66 -10.27
N ILE A 48 18.95 -3.35 -10.83
CA ILE A 48 17.67 -2.74 -11.22
C ILE A 48 16.92 -2.25 -9.98
N PHE A 49 16.84 -3.07 -8.93
CA PHE A 49 16.21 -2.70 -7.66
C PHE A 49 16.80 -1.40 -7.11
N LEU A 50 18.13 -1.27 -7.03
CA LEU A 50 18.78 -0.07 -6.52
C LEU A 50 18.54 1.17 -7.37
N ARG A 51 18.46 1.05 -8.70
CA ARG A 51 18.09 2.19 -9.56
C ARG A 51 16.63 2.61 -9.34
N GLY A 52 15.74 1.64 -9.18
CA GLY A 52 14.33 1.90 -8.88
C GLY A 52 14.14 2.51 -7.50
N ASP A 53 14.92 2.07 -6.51
CA ASP A 53 14.96 2.63 -5.17
C ASP A 53 15.35 4.12 -5.18
N ILE A 54 16.45 4.47 -5.87
CA ILE A 54 16.89 5.85 -6.05
C ILE A 54 15.79 6.68 -6.76
N ALA A 55 15.22 6.16 -7.84
CA ALA A 55 14.17 6.87 -8.58
C ALA A 55 12.90 7.06 -7.74
N PHE A 56 12.57 6.13 -6.87
CA PHE A 56 11.39 6.21 -6.00
C PHE A 56 11.60 7.13 -4.79
N ASN A 57 12.73 7.00 -4.09
CA ASN A 57 12.96 7.65 -2.81
C ASN A 57 13.69 8.99 -2.92
N ASP A 58 14.61 9.16 -3.88
CA ASP A 58 15.52 10.30 -3.95
C ASP A 58 15.21 11.28 -5.10
N GLU A 59 14.48 10.83 -6.16
CA GLU A 59 14.16 11.70 -7.28
C GLU A 59 13.08 12.71 -6.91
N VAL A 60 13.37 13.99 -7.12
CA VAL A 60 12.45 15.10 -6.89
C VAL A 60 12.25 15.88 -8.18
N PHE A 61 11.01 15.94 -8.64
CA PHE A 61 10.64 16.68 -9.83
C PHE A 61 10.46 18.16 -9.54
N THR A 62 10.92 18.98 -10.47
CA THR A 62 10.78 20.44 -10.51
C THR A 62 10.21 20.85 -11.87
N ALA A 63 9.80 22.10 -12.02
CA ALA A 63 9.35 22.61 -13.33
C ALA A 63 10.40 22.44 -14.45
N GLN A 64 11.71 22.36 -14.10
CA GLN A 64 12.79 22.13 -15.06
C GLN A 64 13.04 20.66 -15.36
N THR A 65 12.58 19.75 -14.50
CA THR A 65 12.79 18.31 -14.64
C THR A 65 11.50 17.53 -14.90
N GLY A 66 10.43 18.21 -15.36
CA GLY A 66 9.21 17.58 -15.81
C GLY A 66 8.06 17.58 -14.80
N LEU A 67 8.18 18.28 -13.65
CA LEU A 67 6.99 18.45 -12.78
C LEU A 67 5.90 19.15 -13.58
N GLY A 68 4.75 18.49 -13.70
CA GLY A 68 3.64 19.01 -14.46
C GLY A 68 3.10 20.31 -13.89
N PRO A 69 2.32 21.08 -14.66
CA PRO A 69 1.79 22.36 -14.20
C PRO A 69 0.91 22.20 -12.97
N LEU A 70 0.22 21.06 -12.85
CA LEU A 70 -0.56 20.68 -11.68
C LEU A 70 -0.03 19.40 -11.06
N PHE A 71 -0.05 19.31 -9.73
CA PHE A 71 0.47 18.14 -9.01
C PHE A 71 -0.10 18.04 -7.58
N VAL A 72 0.14 16.91 -6.95
CA VAL A 72 -0.10 16.65 -5.52
C VAL A 72 1.21 16.68 -4.75
N ALA A 73 2.23 16.04 -5.31
CA ALA A 73 3.54 15.84 -4.70
C ALA A 73 4.65 15.99 -5.75
N THR A 74 5.89 16.16 -5.32
CA THR A 74 7.05 16.33 -6.20
C THR A 74 7.95 15.09 -6.26
N SER A 75 7.63 14.04 -5.50
CA SER A 75 8.37 12.77 -5.45
C SER A 75 7.51 11.67 -4.84
N CYS A 76 7.81 10.41 -5.14
CA CYS A 76 7.14 9.26 -4.52
C CYS A 76 7.44 9.19 -3.02
N GLY A 77 8.70 9.36 -2.63
CA GLY A 77 9.16 9.33 -1.22
C GLY A 77 8.51 10.39 -0.33
N SER A 78 8.00 11.52 -0.89
CA SER A 78 7.29 12.54 -0.10
C SER A 78 5.96 12.03 0.50
N CYS A 79 5.32 11.04 -0.14
CA CYS A 79 4.09 10.41 0.35
C CYS A 79 4.34 9.04 0.98
N HIS A 80 5.38 8.32 0.53
CA HIS A 80 5.71 6.94 0.90
C HIS A 80 7.03 6.85 1.67
N ALA A 81 7.26 7.73 2.63
CA ALA A 81 8.51 7.79 3.39
C ALA A 81 8.88 6.42 4.01
N GLY A 82 10.09 5.92 3.70
CA GLY A 82 10.60 4.63 4.18
C GLY A 82 9.73 3.46 3.76
N ASP A 83 9.18 3.49 2.54
CA ASP A 83 8.30 2.45 1.93
C ASP A 83 7.07 2.09 2.76
N GLY A 84 6.85 2.80 3.82
CA GLY A 84 5.77 2.58 4.75
C GLY A 84 4.46 3.23 4.33
N LYS A 85 3.51 3.15 5.23
CA LYS A 85 2.21 3.81 5.09
C LYS A 85 2.38 5.33 5.21
N GLY A 86 1.73 6.08 4.32
CA GLY A 86 1.77 7.54 4.33
C GLY A 86 1.09 8.17 5.54
N HIS A 87 1.22 9.50 5.63
CA HIS A 87 0.70 10.31 6.72
C HIS A 87 -0.58 11.07 6.28
N PRO A 88 -1.48 11.47 7.20
CA PRO A 88 -2.67 12.27 6.86
C PRO A 88 -2.38 13.56 6.08
N PHE A 89 -1.19 14.15 6.22
CA PHE A 89 -0.78 15.34 5.46
C PHE A 89 -0.43 15.06 3.99
N THR A 90 -0.23 13.79 3.63
CA THR A 90 0.09 13.37 2.27
C THR A 90 -1.05 12.58 1.61
N MET A 91 -2.27 12.68 2.16
CA MET A 91 -3.44 12.02 1.58
C MET A 91 -3.78 12.58 0.22
N LEU A 92 -4.17 11.67 -0.67
CA LEU A 92 -4.77 11.99 -1.95
C LEU A 92 -6.26 12.29 -1.77
N THR A 93 -6.81 13.18 -2.59
CA THR A 93 -8.26 13.38 -2.72
C THR A 93 -8.68 12.90 -4.10
N ARG A 94 -9.58 11.91 -4.14
CA ARG A 94 -10.20 11.45 -5.38
C ARG A 94 -11.61 12.01 -5.46
N PHE A 95 -12.06 12.43 -6.66
CA PHE A 95 -13.37 13.07 -6.81
C PHE A 95 -14.07 12.71 -8.11
N GLY A 96 -15.35 12.93 -8.11
CA GLY A 96 -16.20 13.07 -9.29
C GLY A 96 -16.98 11.83 -9.69
N GLN A 97 -16.64 10.63 -9.26
CA GLN A 97 -17.41 9.43 -9.56
C GLN A 97 -18.40 9.14 -8.44
N THR A 98 -19.68 8.98 -8.79
CA THR A 98 -20.78 8.74 -7.86
C THR A 98 -21.46 7.38 -8.06
N ASP A 99 -21.17 6.74 -9.20
CA ASP A 99 -21.72 5.43 -9.56
C ASP A 99 -20.78 4.71 -10.55
N SER A 100 -21.09 3.48 -10.91
CA SER A 100 -20.28 2.65 -11.81
C SER A 100 -20.37 3.03 -13.29
N THR A 101 -21.10 4.08 -13.65
CA THR A 101 -21.28 4.52 -15.05
C THR A 101 -20.11 5.36 -15.57
N GLY A 102 -19.19 5.73 -14.70
CA GLY A 102 -17.98 6.49 -15.01
C GLY A 102 -17.94 7.87 -14.35
N ASN A 103 -16.77 8.48 -14.36
CA ASN A 103 -16.58 9.79 -13.78
C ASN A 103 -17.05 10.90 -14.70
N LYS A 104 -18.16 11.54 -14.35
CA LYS A 104 -18.78 12.65 -15.11
C LYS A 104 -17.95 13.93 -15.10
N PHE A 105 -16.95 14.02 -14.24
CA PHE A 105 -16.13 15.22 -14.03
C PHE A 105 -14.73 15.09 -14.62
N LEU A 106 -14.43 14.05 -15.41
CA LEU A 106 -13.09 13.86 -16.02
C LEU A 106 -12.67 15.05 -16.89
N SER A 107 -13.61 15.73 -17.54
CA SER A 107 -13.31 16.94 -18.32
C SER A 107 -12.99 18.17 -17.49
N LEU A 108 -13.25 18.11 -16.19
CA LEU A 108 -13.02 19.18 -15.22
C LEU A 108 -11.87 18.85 -14.24
N GLY A 109 -11.03 17.88 -14.57
CA GLY A 109 -10.01 17.30 -13.70
C GLY A 109 -10.39 15.89 -13.24
N GLY A 110 -9.73 15.39 -12.22
CA GLY A 110 -9.99 14.07 -11.69
C GLY A 110 -9.45 12.91 -12.55
N PRO A 111 -9.52 11.71 -12.03
CA PRO A 111 -10.17 11.36 -10.76
C PRO A 111 -9.43 11.84 -9.52
N GLN A 112 -8.17 12.32 -9.64
CA GLN A 112 -7.38 12.81 -8.52
C GLN A 112 -7.29 14.34 -8.53
N LEU A 113 -7.51 14.96 -7.38
CA LEU A 113 -7.40 16.40 -7.20
C LEU A 113 -5.93 16.82 -7.15
N GLN A 114 -5.47 17.54 -8.16
CA GLN A 114 -4.14 18.15 -8.21
C GLN A 114 -4.20 19.54 -7.56
N HIS A 115 -4.05 19.59 -6.25
CA HIS A 115 -4.29 20.78 -5.43
C HIS A 115 -3.09 21.73 -5.31
N ARG A 116 -2.03 21.51 -6.11
CA ARG A 116 -0.85 22.37 -6.23
C ARG A 116 -0.59 22.69 -7.69
N ALA A 117 0.08 23.82 -7.94
CA ALA A 117 0.48 24.26 -9.27
C ALA A 117 1.85 24.93 -9.24
N ILE A 118 2.60 24.83 -10.35
CA ILE A 118 3.79 25.64 -10.54
C ILE A 118 3.39 27.12 -10.79
N PRO A 119 4.31 28.09 -10.59
CA PRO A 119 4.00 29.51 -10.80
C PRO A 119 3.42 29.79 -12.20
N GLY A 120 2.33 30.55 -12.26
CA GLY A 120 1.63 30.90 -13.50
C GLY A 120 0.42 30.00 -13.83
N TYR A 121 0.22 28.90 -13.10
CA TYR A 121 -0.91 28.00 -13.26
C TYR A 121 -1.83 28.02 -12.04
N GLN A 122 -3.09 27.62 -12.23
CA GLN A 122 -4.05 27.48 -11.14
C GLN A 122 -4.29 26.00 -10.83
N PHE A 123 -4.19 25.65 -9.55
CA PHE A 123 -4.49 24.30 -9.09
C PHE A 123 -5.98 23.96 -9.24
N GLU A 124 -6.30 22.67 -9.24
CA GLU A 124 -7.66 22.19 -9.31
C GLU A 124 -8.45 22.45 -8.03
N THR A 125 -9.76 22.58 -8.19
CA THR A 125 -10.72 22.60 -7.10
C THR A 125 -11.80 21.55 -7.38
N ILE A 126 -12.41 21.00 -6.33
CA ILE A 126 -13.48 20.02 -6.50
C ILE A 126 -14.67 20.72 -7.18
N PRO A 127 -15.12 20.26 -8.37
CA PRO A 127 -16.27 20.85 -9.07
C PRO A 127 -17.54 20.76 -8.24
N ALA A 128 -18.42 21.74 -8.39
CA ALA A 128 -19.71 21.73 -7.70
C ALA A 128 -20.53 20.47 -8.06
N GLY A 129 -21.03 19.78 -7.05
CA GLY A 129 -21.80 18.54 -7.20
C GLY A 129 -20.94 17.26 -7.33
N ALA A 130 -19.62 17.36 -7.38
CA ALA A 130 -18.76 16.18 -7.30
C ALA A 130 -18.65 15.68 -5.86
N THR A 131 -18.72 14.36 -5.67
CA THR A 131 -18.35 13.73 -4.41
C THR A 131 -16.84 13.50 -4.36
N SER A 132 -16.30 13.31 -3.17
CA SER A 132 -14.87 13.10 -3.00
C SER A 132 -14.57 12.20 -1.82
N SER A 133 -13.42 11.50 -1.90
CA SER A 133 -12.89 10.70 -0.82
C SER A 133 -11.40 10.98 -0.62
N ARG A 134 -10.94 10.84 0.63
CA ARG A 134 -9.53 11.02 0.99
C ARG A 134 -8.85 9.68 1.18
N PHE A 135 -7.76 9.45 0.46
CA PHE A 135 -7.03 8.19 0.47
C PHE A 135 -5.64 8.36 1.09
N MET A 136 -5.41 7.63 2.17
CA MET A 136 -4.09 7.50 2.78
C MET A 136 -3.16 6.72 1.84
N PRO A 137 -1.95 7.20 1.51
CA PRO A 137 -1.00 6.41 0.73
C PRO A 137 -0.74 5.05 1.39
N PRO A 138 -0.85 3.93 0.65
CA PRO A 138 -0.59 2.58 1.19
C PRO A 138 0.91 2.36 1.43
N ALA A 139 1.26 1.34 2.23
CA ALA A 139 2.63 0.82 2.26
C ALA A 139 2.96 0.14 0.93
N ASN A 140 4.24 0.21 0.52
CA ASN A 140 4.73 -0.35 -0.75
C ASN A 140 5.35 -1.75 -0.60
N THR A 141 5.53 -2.21 0.63
CA THR A 141 6.18 -3.48 0.96
C THR A 141 5.37 -4.69 0.51
N GLY A 142 6.03 -5.64 -0.16
CA GLY A 142 5.45 -6.91 -0.56
C GLY A 142 4.46 -6.85 -1.73
N LEU A 143 4.30 -5.71 -2.39
CA LEU A 143 3.29 -5.52 -3.44
C LEU A 143 3.45 -6.50 -4.62
N GLY A 144 4.68 -6.92 -4.95
CA GLY A 144 4.91 -7.89 -6.02
C GLY A 144 4.27 -9.26 -5.76
N PHE A 145 4.18 -9.70 -4.51
CA PHE A 145 3.45 -10.93 -4.17
C PHE A 145 1.95 -10.76 -4.42
N LEU A 146 1.37 -9.62 -4.04
CA LEU A 146 -0.04 -9.29 -4.26
C LEU A 146 -0.34 -9.15 -5.77
N ASP A 147 0.57 -8.51 -6.53
CA ASP A 147 0.48 -8.37 -7.99
C ASP A 147 0.46 -9.74 -8.67
N ALA A 148 1.21 -10.71 -8.15
CA ALA A 148 1.33 -12.05 -8.72
C ALA A 148 0.21 -13.03 -8.28
N VAL A 149 -0.74 -12.67 -7.42
CA VAL A 149 -1.89 -13.54 -7.10
C VAL A 149 -2.70 -13.81 -8.37
N SER A 150 -3.10 -15.05 -8.61
CA SER A 150 -3.89 -15.40 -9.78
C SER A 150 -5.34 -14.91 -9.68
N ASP A 151 -5.98 -14.61 -10.82
CA ASP A 151 -7.41 -14.29 -10.82
C ASP A 151 -8.25 -15.46 -10.32
N ALA A 152 -7.83 -16.70 -10.62
CA ALA A 152 -8.49 -17.91 -10.11
C ALA A 152 -8.52 -17.95 -8.57
N THR A 153 -7.42 -17.56 -7.91
CA THR A 153 -7.38 -17.45 -6.44
C THR A 153 -8.37 -16.42 -5.94
N LEU A 154 -8.41 -15.21 -6.52
CA LEU A 154 -9.34 -14.17 -6.09
C LEU A 154 -10.81 -14.58 -6.32
N LEU A 155 -11.09 -15.22 -7.46
CA LEU A 155 -12.43 -15.71 -7.76
C LEU A 155 -12.86 -16.87 -6.85
N SER A 156 -11.93 -17.68 -6.35
CA SER A 156 -12.23 -18.74 -5.39
C SER A 156 -12.52 -18.23 -3.98
N LEU A 157 -12.04 -17.03 -3.64
CA LEU A 157 -12.31 -16.35 -2.37
C LEU A 157 -13.60 -15.51 -2.41
N ALA A 158 -14.04 -15.14 -3.62
CA ALA A 158 -15.18 -14.26 -3.81
C ALA A 158 -16.51 -15.00 -3.64
N ASP A 159 -17.46 -14.39 -2.95
CA ASP A 159 -18.85 -14.81 -2.85
C ASP A 159 -19.82 -13.63 -3.00
N PRO A 160 -19.87 -12.98 -4.19
CA PRO A 160 -20.56 -11.71 -4.38
C PRO A 160 -22.07 -11.74 -4.09
N ASN A 161 -22.64 -12.92 -3.94
CA ASN A 161 -24.05 -13.12 -3.65
C ASN A 161 -24.30 -13.70 -2.23
N ASP A 162 -23.26 -13.80 -1.39
CA ASP A 162 -23.33 -14.41 -0.06
C ASP A 162 -24.04 -15.77 -0.09
N THR A 163 -23.61 -16.66 -1.00
CA THR A 163 -24.25 -17.95 -1.25
C THR A 163 -24.09 -18.91 -0.08
N ASN A 164 -23.06 -18.71 0.74
CA ASN A 164 -22.82 -19.49 1.95
C ASN A 164 -23.62 -18.95 3.16
N GLY A 165 -24.26 -17.78 3.07
CA GLY A 165 -25.14 -17.18 4.07
C GLY A 165 -24.42 -16.70 5.32
N ASP A 166 -23.12 -16.34 5.22
CA ASP A 166 -22.34 -15.90 6.37
C ASP A 166 -22.29 -14.38 6.55
N GLY A 167 -22.96 -13.64 5.66
CA GLY A 167 -23.06 -12.19 5.69
C GLY A 167 -21.84 -11.48 5.11
N ILE A 168 -20.96 -12.19 4.39
CA ILE A 168 -19.73 -11.64 3.79
C ILE A 168 -19.73 -11.94 2.30
N SER A 169 -19.81 -10.91 1.46
CA SER A 169 -19.91 -11.11 0.02
C SER A 169 -18.55 -11.23 -0.67
N GLY A 170 -17.59 -10.39 -0.37
CA GLY A 170 -16.29 -10.38 -1.05
C GLY A 170 -16.39 -10.30 -2.56
N LYS A 171 -16.18 -9.12 -3.17
CA LYS A 171 -16.36 -8.92 -4.61
C LYS A 171 -15.07 -8.46 -5.29
N PRO A 172 -14.68 -9.05 -6.46
CA PRO A 172 -13.67 -8.44 -7.32
C PRO A 172 -14.15 -7.09 -7.85
N ASN A 173 -13.28 -6.09 -7.89
CA ASN A 173 -13.56 -4.87 -8.67
C ASN A 173 -13.20 -5.12 -10.13
N TRP A 174 -14.20 -5.13 -11.02
CA TRP A 174 -14.03 -5.28 -12.46
C TRP A 174 -13.84 -3.91 -13.11
N ILE A 175 -12.65 -3.65 -13.63
CA ILE A 175 -12.23 -2.35 -14.17
C ILE A 175 -11.72 -2.48 -15.61
N PRO A 176 -11.83 -1.45 -16.46
CA PRO A 176 -11.09 -1.40 -17.70
C PRO A 176 -9.58 -1.34 -17.41
N SER A 177 -8.76 -1.84 -18.32
CA SER A 177 -7.32 -1.68 -18.23
C SER A 177 -6.78 -0.85 -19.39
N PRO A 178 -5.69 -0.08 -19.20
CA PRO A 178 -5.00 0.61 -20.28
C PRO A 178 -4.40 -0.35 -21.31
N SER A 179 -4.21 0.15 -22.54
CA SER A 179 -3.69 -0.66 -23.66
C SER A 179 -2.24 -1.12 -23.50
N TYR A 180 -1.47 -0.47 -22.63
CA TYR A 180 -0.07 -0.80 -22.36
C TYR A 180 0.11 -1.95 -21.36
N ILE A 181 -0.95 -2.48 -20.77
CA ILE A 181 -0.87 -3.56 -19.78
C ILE A 181 -0.50 -4.88 -20.43
N ILE A 182 0.48 -5.55 -19.82
CA ILE A 182 0.80 -6.94 -20.14
C ILE A 182 0.07 -7.84 -19.12
N TYR A 183 -0.93 -8.56 -19.60
CA TYR A 183 -1.74 -9.39 -18.72
C TYR A 183 -0.94 -10.56 -18.16
N ARG A 184 -1.17 -10.85 -16.89
CA ARG A 184 -0.58 -12.03 -16.24
C ARG A 184 -1.18 -13.33 -16.76
N PRO A 185 -0.45 -14.45 -16.66
CA PRO A 185 -1.00 -15.76 -17.03
C PRO A 185 -2.29 -16.06 -16.25
N GLY A 186 -3.33 -16.53 -16.95
CA GLY A 186 -4.63 -16.84 -16.35
C GLY A 186 -5.49 -15.64 -16.00
N THR A 187 -5.21 -14.46 -16.55
CA THR A 187 -6.07 -13.29 -16.43
C THR A 187 -7.47 -13.59 -17.00
N VAL A 188 -8.49 -13.24 -16.23
CA VAL A 188 -9.90 -13.40 -16.59
C VAL A 188 -10.45 -12.06 -17.05
N GLU A 189 -11.07 -12.06 -18.24
CA GLU A 189 -11.77 -10.89 -18.78
C GLU A 189 -13.28 -11.10 -18.68
N ARG A 190 -14.01 -10.05 -18.33
CA ARG A 190 -15.48 -9.99 -18.37
C ARG A 190 -15.93 -8.67 -19.03
N ASN A 191 -16.45 -8.71 -20.23
CA ASN A 191 -16.98 -7.55 -20.96
C ASN A 191 -15.96 -6.40 -21.06
N GLY A 192 -14.70 -6.69 -21.43
CA GLY A 192 -13.63 -5.71 -21.52
C GLY A 192 -13.09 -5.23 -20.17
N LYS A 193 -13.45 -5.88 -19.07
CA LYS A 193 -13.01 -5.53 -17.72
C LYS A 193 -12.21 -6.66 -17.09
N TYR A 194 -11.31 -6.29 -16.20
CA TYR A 194 -10.32 -7.14 -15.53
C TYR A 194 -10.36 -6.92 -14.01
N ILE A 195 -9.85 -7.86 -13.24
CA ILE A 195 -9.87 -7.76 -11.79
C ILE A 195 -8.77 -6.80 -11.31
N GLY A 196 -9.19 -5.68 -10.70
CA GLY A 196 -8.30 -4.73 -10.04
C GLY A 196 -7.76 -5.27 -8.71
N ARG A 197 -6.57 -4.82 -8.31
CA ARG A 197 -5.89 -5.25 -7.08
C ARG A 197 -5.39 -4.11 -6.23
N PHE A 198 -5.07 -2.97 -6.84
CA PHE A 198 -4.43 -1.84 -6.16
C PHE A 198 -5.37 -0.65 -6.02
N GLY A 199 -4.97 0.32 -5.21
CA GLY A 199 -5.84 1.39 -4.76
C GLY A 199 -6.72 0.96 -3.58
N LYS A 200 -7.42 1.91 -2.96
CA LYS A 200 -8.28 1.66 -1.80
C LYS A 200 -9.56 0.91 -2.15
N LYS A 201 -10.00 1.06 -3.39
CA LYS A 201 -11.19 0.40 -3.94
C LYS A 201 -10.83 -0.62 -5.04
N ALA A 202 -9.60 -1.16 -5.07
CA ALA A 202 -9.13 -2.11 -6.08
C ALA A 202 -9.36 -1.63 -7.53
N ALA A 203 -9.12 -0.35 -7.81
CA ALA A 203 -9.43 0.25 -9.12
C ALA A 203 -8.22 0.30 -10.08
N VAL A 204 -7.14 -0.40 -9.75
CA VAL A 204 -5.93 -0.49 -10.57
C VAL A 204 -5.57 -1.96 -10.75
N TYR A 205 -5.26 -2.35 -12.00
CA TYR A 205 -5.02 -3.75 -12.38
C TYR A 205 -3.71 -4.30 -11.81
N ASP A 206 -2.60 -3.58 -12.00
CA ASP A 206 -1.25 -4.01 -11.61
C ASP A 206 -0.35 -2.83 -11.20
N LEU A 207 0.89 -3.14 -10.83
CA LEU A 207 1.88 -2.12 -10.46
C LEU A 207 2.37 -1.28 -11.64
N MET A 208 2.25 -1.75 -12.88
CA MET A 208 2.54 -0.95 -14.07
C MET A 208 1.56 0.23 -14.17
N GLN A 209 0.27 -0.08 -14.13
CA GLN A 209 -0.78 0.94 -14.16
C GLN A 209 -0.68 1.88 -12.94
N GLN A 210 -0.43 1.33 -11.74
CA GLN A 210 -0.32 2.14 -10.52
C GLN A 210 0.84 3.15 -10.63
N THR A 211 2.00 2.72 -11.14
CA THR A 211 3.19 3.57 -11.26
C THR A 211 3.00 4.64 -12.35
N ALA A 212 2.49 4.25 -13.53
CA ALA A 212 2.20 5.20 -14.60
C ALA A 212 1.18 6.27 -14.15
N ASN A 213 0.11 5.84 -13.49
CA ASN A 213 -0.89 6.75 -12.90
C ASN A 213 -0.27 7.69 -11.85
N ALA A 214 0.66 7.21 -11.02
CA ALA A 214 1.29 8.03 -9.99
C ALA A 214 2.18 9.12 -10.59
N TYR A 215 2.99 8.79 -11.60
CA TYR A 215 3.76 9.82 -12.32
C TYR A 215 2.83 10.91 -12.90
N ASN A 216 1.77 10.50 -13.57
CA ASN A 216 0.84 11.42 -14.24
C ASN A 216 -0.06 12.17 -13.24
N GLN A 217 -0.78 11.46 -12.36
CA GLN A 217 -1.81 12.06 -11.50
C GLN A 217 -1.24 12.71 -10.23
N ASP A 218 -0.12 12.17 -9.66
CA ASP A 218 0.45 12.74 -8.44
C ASP A 218 1.44 13.86 -8.73
N MET A 219 2.21 13.76 -9.83
CA MET A 219 3.29 14.71 -10.15
C MET A 219 3.06 15.48 -11.47
N GLY A 220 2.02 15.12 -12.24
CA GLY A 220 1.77 15.70 -13.56
C GLY A 220 2.84 15.35 -14.59
N VAL A 221 3.66 14.34 -14.33
CA VAL A 221 4.77 13.89 -15.18
C VAL A 221 4.25 12.92 -16.23
N THR A 222 4.45 13.24 -17.50
CA THR A 222 4.06 12.35 -18.61
C THR A 222 5.11 11.27 -18.86
N SER A 223 4.63 10.14 -19.36
CA SER A 223 5.43 8.98 -19.74
C SER A 223 4.90 8.38 -21.04
N THR A 224 5.60 7.41 -21.63
CA THR A 224 5.09 6.67 -22.80
C THR A 224 3.83 5.85 -22.47
N TYR A 225 3.51 5.65 -21.20
CA TYR A 225 2.33 4.91 -20.74
C TYR A 225 1.13 5.84 -20.51
N GLU A 226 1.38 7.02 -19.92
CA GLU A 226 0.41 8.09 -19.70
C GLU A 226 1.00 9.37 -20.30
N HIS A 227 0.65 9.66 -21.56
CA HIS A 227 1.28 10.71 -22.36
C HIS A 227 0.46 12.01 -22.47
N TYR A 228 -0.73 12.06 -21.83
CA TYR A 228 -1.54 13.26 -21.80
C TYR A 228 -1.24 14.10 -20.56
N ASP A 229 -0.87 15.36 -20.77
CA ASP A 229 -0.75 16.34 -19.70
C ASP A 229 -2.11 16.54 -18.99
N THR A 230 -2.13 16.52 -17.68
CA THR A 230 -3.37 16.56 -16.90
C THR A 230 -4.07 17.91 -16.94
N TYR A 231 -3.34 19.00 -17.19
CA TYR A 231 -3.86 20.37 -17.27
C TYR A 231 -4.38 20.70 -18.68
N THR A 232 -3.54 20.54 -19.69
CA THR A 232 -3.86 20.90 -21.07
C THR A 232 -4.71 19.86 -21.78
N ARG A 233 -4.68 18.59 -21.30
CA ARG A 233 -5.26 17.42 -21.97
C ARG A 233 -4.67 17.16 -23.37
N GLN A 234 -3.50 17.71 -23.65
CA GLN A 234 -2.76 17.49 -24.87
C GLN A 234 -1.74 16.37 -24.67
N GLU A 235 -1.44 15.68 -25.74
CA GLU A 235 -0.31 14.74 -25.80
C GLU A 235 0.99 15.53 -25.64
N THR A 236 1.87 15.04 -24.77
CA THR A 236 3.14 15.66 -24.44
C THR A 236 4.25 14.62 -24.53
N ASP A 237 5.42 15.01 -25.03
CA ASP A 237 6.60 14.16 -25.03
C ASP A 237 6.90 13.66 -23.61
N PRO A 238 7.33 12.39 -23.46
CA PRO A 238 7.60 11.82 -22.15
C PRO A 238 8.67 12.59 -21.38
N GLU A 239 8.34 13.02 -20.16
CA GLU A 239 9.23 13.76 -19.25
C GLU A 239 10.06 12.81 -18.39
N VAL A 240 9.53 11.58 -18.15
CA VAL A 240 10.26 10.50 -17.48
C VAL A 240 10.60 9.39 -18.48
N SER A 241 11.83 8.86 -18.39
CA SER A 241 12.28 7.80 -19.28
C SER A 241 11.54 6.47 -18.99
N ASN A 242 11.35 5.67 -20.06
CA ASN A 242 10.81 4.31 -19.92
C ASN A 242 11.62 3.46 -18.94
N ASN A 243 12.95 3.57 -18.97
CA ASN A 243 13.80 2.78 -18.09
C ASN A 243 13.56 3.15 -16.62
N THR A 244 13.42 4.45 -16.32
CA THR A 244 13.12 4.92 -14.95
C THR A 244 11.79 4.35 -14.46
N VAL A 245 10.73 4.44 -15.27
CA VAL A 245 9.41 3.87 -14.92
C VAL A 245 9.49 2.35 -14.68
N LEU A 246 10.20 1.63 -15.57
CA LEU A 246 10.36 0.17 -15.43
C LEU A 246 11.23 -0.21 -14.21
N ASP A 247 12.27 0.55 -13.91
CA ASP A 247 13.10 0.34 -12.72
C ASP A 247 12.28 0.55 -11.43
N VAL A 248 11.42 1.58 -11.37
CA VAL A 248 10.48 1.81 -10.25
C VAL A 248 9.46 0.69 -10.12
N ILE A 249 8.89 0.21 -11.23
CA ILE A 249 7.96 -0.93 -11.21
C ILE A 249 8.67 -2.18 -10.69
N PHE A 250 9.90 -2.43 -11.13
CA PHE A 250 10.69 -3.56 -10.65
C PHE A 250 11.01 -3.45 -9.17
N TYR A 251 11.39 -2.24 -8.70
CA TYR A 251 11.58 -1.94 -7.28
C TYR A 251 10.33 -2.30 -6.47
N LEU A 252 9.18 -1.77 -6.82
CA LEU A 252 7.90 -2.03 -6.13
C LEU A 252 7.51 -3.51 -6.15
N ARG A 253 7.81 -4.23 -7.26
CA ARG A 253 7.57 -5.68 -7.36
C ARG A 253 8.52 -6.51 -6.51
N THR A 254 9.68 -6.01 -6.20
CA THR A 254 10.74 -6.76 -5.50
C THR A 254 11.08 -6.20 -4.12
N LEU A 255 10.39 -5.17 -3.68
CA LEU A 255 10.46 -4.72 -2.30
C LEU A 255 9.89 -5.81 -1.39
N LYS A 256 10.66 -6.25 -0.38
CA LYS A 256 10.30 -7.40 0.45
C LYS A 256 8.99 -7.20 1.21
N ALA A 257 8.29 -8.29 1.49
CA ALA A 257 7.15 -8.28 2.40
C ALA A 257 7.65 -8.16 3.87
N PRO A 258 6.89 -7.46 4.74
CA PRO A 258 7.20 -7.40 6.16
C PRO A 258 7.22 -8.79 6.80
N ILE A 259 8.15 -9.00 7.73
CA ILE A 259 8.30 -10.24 8.46
C ILE A 259 7.47 -10.14 9.76
N GLN A 260 6.58 -11.11 9.99
CA GLN A 260 5.87 -11.19 11.27
C GLN A 260 6.85 -11.39 12.41
N ARG A 261 6.73 -10.58 13.47
CA ARG A 261 7.57 -10.61 14.67
C ARG A 261 6.99 -11.53 15.73
N ASN A 262 7.84 -11.99 16.65
CA ASN A 262 7.42 -12.73 17.86
C ASN A 262 6.51 -13.97 17.58
N GLN A 263 6.73 -14.66 16.47
CA GLN A 263 5.85 -15.75 16.02
C GLN A 263 5.73 -16.93 17.02
N THR A 264 6.73 -17.10 17.91
CA THR A 264 6.77 -18.15 18.93
C THR A 264 6.27 -17.69 20.29
N ASP A 265 5.90 -16.41 20.45
CA ASP A 265 5.34 -15.88 21.70
C ASP A 265 3.95 -16.49 21.94
N PRO A 266 3.68 -17.10 23.11
CA PRO A 266 2.40 -17.74 23.40
C PRO A 266 1.20 -16.79 23.26
N ASP A 267 1.35 -15.51 23.62
CA ASP A 267 0.26 -14.54 23.51
C ASP A 267 -0.02 -14.18 22.04
N VAL A 268 1.03 -14.12 21.20
CA VAL A 268 0.88 -13.90 19.74
C VAL A 268 0.16 -15.10 19.11
N ILE A 269 0.50 -16.33 19.51
CA ILE A 269 -0.16 -17.54 19.03
C ILE A 269 -1.63 -17.57 19.49
N ALA A 270 -1.91 -17.25 20.75
CA ALA A 270 -3.27 -17.14 21.27
C ALA A 270 -4.07 -16.05 20.54
N GLY A 271 -3.46 -14.88 20.29
CA GLY A 271 -4.07 -13.79 19.55
C GLY A 271 -4.42 -14.13 18.11
N LYS A 272 -3.58 -14.92 17.41
CA LYS A 272 -3.91 -15.47 16.09
C LYS A 272 -5.14 -16.38 16.15
N GLN A 273 -5.26 -17.18 17.19
CA GLN A 273 -6.44 -18.05 17.36
C GLN A 273 -7.70 -17.21 17.62
N VAL A 274 -7.62 -16.16 18.45
CA VAL A 274 -8.73 -15.21 18.66
C VAL A 274 -9.14 -14.56 17.34
N PHE A 275 -8.18 -14.07 16.53
CA PHE A 275 -8.41 -13.48 15.21
C PHE A 275 -9.23 -14.40 14.29
N LEU A 276 -8.91 -15.68 14.25
CA LEU A 276 -9.64 -16.67 13.46
C LEU A 276 -11.03 -16.95 14.04
N ASN A 277 -11.13 -17.10 15.37
CA ASN A 277 -12.37 -17.45 16.06
C ASN A 277 -13.45 -16.37 15.94
N ILE A 278 -13.06 -15.09 15.90
CA ILE A 278 -14.01 -13.97 15.71
C ILE A 278 -14.17 -13.57 14.24
N SER A 279 -13.76 -14.44 13.31
CA SER A 279 -13.99 -14.35 11.87
C SER A 279 -13.27 -13.21 11.14
N CYS A 280 -12.25 -12.56 11.73
CA CYS A 280 -11.45 -11.56 11.02
C CYS A 280 -10.75 -12.14 9.77
N GLY A 281 -10.36 -13.42 9.84
CA GLY A 281 -9.70 -14.15 8.75
C GLY A 281 -10.56 -14.42 7.52
N LYS A 282 -11.87 -14.14 7.56
CA LYS A 282 -12.76 -14.30 6.40
C LYS A 282 -12.50 -13.27 5.30
N CYS A 283 -12.19 -12.02 5.69
CA CYS A 283 -11.73 -10.95 4.78
C CYS A 283 -10.20 -10.85 4.82
N HIS A 284 -9.62 -10.80 6.00
CA HIS A 284 -8.18 -10.80 6.20
C HIS A 284 -7.60 -12.21 6.10
N THR A 285 -7.77 -12.86 4.93
CA THR A 285 -7.27 -14.20 4.62
C THR A 285 -5.80 -14.33 4.97
N PRO A 286 -5.42 -15.23 5.91
CA PRO A 286 -4.06 -15.26 6.46
C PRO A 286 -2.98 -15.57 5.43
N GLN A 287 -3.29 -16.46 4.47
CA GLN A 287 -2.31 -17.02 3.55
C GLN A 287 -2.81 -16.93 2.11
N LEU A 288 -1.93 -16.49 1.22
CA LEU A 288 -2.12 -16.54 -0.24
C LEU A 288 -0.94 -17.24 -0.90
N GLN A 289 -1.09 -17.53 -2.19
CA GLN A 289 -0.03 -18.04 -3.05
C GLN A 289 0.07 -17.14 -4.30
N SER A 290 1.29 -16.73 -4.63
CA SER A 290 1.57 -16.06 -5.89
C SER A 290 1.53 -17.08 -7.05
N GLY A 291 1.08 -16.64 -8.21
CA GLY A 291 1.15 -17.38 -9.45
C GLY A 291 2.54 -17.33 -10.11
N PRO A 292 2.65 -17.80 -11.35
CA PRO A 292 3.87 -17.68 -12.14
C PRO A 292 4.26 -16.21 -12.35
N SER A 293 5.55 -15.91 -12.18
CA SER A 293 6.15 -14.59 -12.41
C SER A 293 7.50 -14.75 -13.11
N SER A 294 7.86 -13.79 -13.96
CA SER A 294 9.20 -13.70 -14.55
C SER A 294 10.28 -13.41 -13.49
N ILE A 295 9.89 -12.94 -12.32
CA ILE A 295 10.78 -12.73 -11.16
C ILE A 295 10.71 -13.97 -10.28
N ALA A 296 11.72 -14.84 -10.35
CA ALA A 296 11.73 -16.13 -9.64
C ALA A 296 11.55 -15.98 -8.12
N ALA A 297 12.05 -14.88 -7.54
CA ALA A 297 11.96 -14.59 -6.12
C ALA A 297 10.51 -14.51 -5.61
N ILE A 298 9.57 -14.09 -6.43
CA ILE A 298 8.14 -13.95 -6.08
C ILE A 298 7.22 -14.94 -6.80
N SER A 299 7.78 -15.85 -7.64
CA SER A 299 7.01 -16.80 -8.44
C SER A 299 6.61 -18.04 -7.64
N ASN A 300 5.34 -18.41 -7.63
CA ASN A 300 4.79 -19.61 -6.97
C ASN A 300 5.20 -19.71 -5.48
N LYS A 301 5.12 -18.61 -4.75
CA LYS A 301 5.47 -18.54 -3.32
C LYS A 301 4.24 -18.47 -2.45
N THR A 302 4.28 -19.17 -1.33
CA THR A 302 3.31 -18.99 -0.23
C THR A 302 3.74 -17.80 0.62
N PHE A 303 2.80 -16.93 0.97
CA PHE A 303 3.04 -15.74 1.78
C PHE A 303 1.82 -15.40 2.66
N PHE A 304 2.00 -14.51 3.65
CA PHE A 304 1.01 -14.28 4.70
C PHE A 304 0.62 -12.80 4.79
N PRO A 305 -0.22 -12.30 3.85
CA PRO A 305 -0.56 -10.89 3.76
C PRO A 305 -1.72 -10.48 4.66
N TYR A 306 -2.55 -11.42 5.09
CA TYR A 306 -3.81 -11.16 5.81
C TYR A 306 -4.74 -10.24 5.00
N THR A 307 -5.07 -10.65 3.79
CA THR A 307 -6.00 -9.99 2.85
C THR A 307 -6.51 -10.99 1.82
N ASP A 308 -7.70 -10.80 1.32
CA ASP A 308 -8.26 -11.47 0.15
C ASP A 308 -8.21 -10.60 -1.12
N LEU A 309 -7.84 -9.31 -1.00
CA LEU A 309 -7.84 -8.30 -2.07
C LEU A 309 -9.22 -7.98 -2.66
N LEU A 310 -10.30 -8.44 -2.04
CA LEU A 310 -11.67 -8.23 -2.49
C LEU A 310 -12.28 -6.95 -1.87
N LEU A 311 -13.37 -6.51 -2.46
CA LEU A 311 -14.21 -5.43 -1.94
C LEU A 311 -15.22 -6.00 -0.95
N HIS A 312 -15.38 -5.31 0.18
CA HIS A 312 -16.40 -5.59 1.18
C HIS A 312 -17.16 -4.32 1.53
N ASP A 313 -18.48 -4.44 1.71
CA ASP A 313 -19.30 -3.33 2.21
C ASP A 313 -19.03 -3.13 3.71
N MET A 314 -18.45 -1.99 4.02
CA MET A 314 -18.07 -1.60 5.38
C MET A 314 -19.13 -0.76 6.08
N GLY A 315 -20.31 -0.61 5.47
CA GLY A 315 -21.45 0.07 6.03
C GLY A 315 -21.33 1.60 6.06
N THR A 316 -22.39 2.23 6.56
CA THR A 316 -22.54 3.70 6.55
C THR A 316 -21.46 4.47 7.32
N GLY A 317 -20.81 3.86 8.30
CA GLY A 317 -19.73 4.50 9.06
C GLY A 317 -18.44 4.73 8.27
N LEU A 318 -18.24 3.98 7.18
CA LEU A 318 -17.11 4.08 6.27
C LEU A 318 -17.54 4.43 4.82
N ASP A 319 -18.81 4.81 4.62
CA ASP A 319 -19.29 5.34 3.37
C ASP A 319 -18.75 6.76 3.15
N ASP A 320 -18.02 6.97 2.05
CA ASP A 320 -17.40 8.25 1.71
C ASP A 320 -18.09 8.96 0.53
N GLY A 321 -19.18 8.40 0.01
CA GLY A 321 -19.94 8.97 -1.11
C GLY A 321 -19.21 8.90 -2.47
N TYR A 322 -18.09 8.19 -2.59
CA TYR A 322 -17.27 8.10 -3.81
C TYR A 322 -17.18 6.66 -4.31
N THR A 323 -17.41 6.44 -5.59
CA THR A 323 -17.28 5.13 -6.25
C THR A 323 -16.04 5.08 -7.14
N GLU A 324 -15.48 3.89 -7.35
CA GLU A 324 -14.32 3.69 -8.22
C GLU A 324 -14.41 2.30 -8.91
N GLY A 325 -14.53 2.27 -10.24
CA GLY A 325 -14.83 1.05 -10.97
C GLY A 325 -16.24 0.54 -10.63
N MET A 326 -16.32 -0.71 -10.16
CA MET A 326 -17.58 -1.33 -9.69
C MET A 326 -17.80 -1.17 -8.18
N ALA A 327 -16.81 -0.63 -7.46
CA ALA A 327 -16.89 -0.45 -6.01
C ALA A 327 -17.90 0.63 -5.67
N SER A 328 -18.90 0.31 -4.82
CA SER A 328 -19.83 1.27 -4.27
C SER A 328 -19.17 2.21 -3.26
N THR A 329 -19.93 3.18 -2.76
CA THR A 329 -19.45 4.22 -1.84
C THR A 329 -18.92 3.65 -0.52
N ALA A 330 -19.59 2.61 0.01
CA ALA A 330 -19.23 1.94 1.26
C ALA A 330 -18.28 0.72 1.08
N GLU A 331 -18.00 0.32 -0.17
CA GLU A 331 -17.12 -0.83 -0.42
C GLU A 331 -15.65 -0.45 -0.47
N TRP A 332 -14.83 -1.25 0.23
CA TRP A 332 -13.39 -1.06 0.36
C TRP A 332 -12.64 -2.37 0.13
N ARG A 333 -11.50 -2.29 -0.56
CA ARG A 333 -10.62 -3.44 -0.69
C ARG A 333 -9.98 -3.77 0.65
N THR A 334 -10.02 -5.04 1.06
CA THR A 334 -9.30 -5.51 2.23
C THR A 334 -7.82 -5.19 2.12
N PRO A 335 -7.24 -4.34 2.98
CA PRO A 335 -5.81 -4.08 2.95
C PRO A 335 -5.02 -5.27 3.53
N ALA A 336 -3.79 -5.47 3.04
CA ALA A 336 -2.87 -6.36 3.71
C ALA A 336 -2.57 -5.85 5.13
N LEU A 337 -2.51 -6.77 6.13
CA LEU A 337 -2.19 -6.43 7.51
C LEU A 337 -0.70 -6.65 7.85
N TRP A 338 0.09 -7.28 6.98
CA TRP A 338 1.54 -7.34 7.20
C TRP A 338 2.13 -5.94 7.34
N GLY A 339 3.10 -5.77 8.23
CA GLY A 339 3.67 -4.46 8.56
C GLY A 339 2.75 -3.56 9.39
N LEU A 340 1.57 -4.02 9.82
CA LEU A 340 0.62 -3.22 10.59
C LEU A 340 1.28 -2.64 11.85
N GLY A 341 1.96 -3.45 12.64
CA GLY A 341 2.63 -2.99 13.85
C GLY A 341 3.80 -2.02 13.60
N LEU A 342 4.38 -2.02 12.39
CA LEU A 342 5.46 -1.12 11.99
C LEU A 342 4.95 0.16 11.31
N SER A 343 3.67 0.23 10.93
CA SER A 343 3.13 1.37 10.18
C SER A 343 3.30 2.71 10.89
N LYS A 344 3.30 2.73 12.22
CA LYS A 344 3.58 3.94 13.00
C LYS A 344 4.97 4.51 12.76
N ASN A 345 5.96 3.70 12.34
CA ASN A 345 7.33 4.15 12.12
C ASN A 345 7.42 5.15 10.95
N SER A 346 6.66 4.92 9.87
CA SER A 346 6.55 5.84 8.73
C SER A 346 5.54 6.97 8.97
N GLN A 347 4.74 6.89 10.05
CA GLN A 347 3.65 7.82 10.36
C GLN A 347 3.96 8.74 11.55
N GLY A 348 5.22 9.02 11.84
CA GLY A 348 5.62 9.93 12.92
C GLY A 348 5.37 9.39 14.33
N GLY A 349 5.45 8.08 14.53
CA GLY A 349 5.31 7.41 15.83
C GLY A 349 3.86 7.15 16.27
N ARG A 350 2.89 7.36 15.39
CA ARG A 350 1.45 7.19 15.67
C ARG A 350 0.78 6.36 14.57
N TYR A 351 -0.30 5.68 14.94
CA TYR A 351 -1.14 5.02 13.94
C TYR A 351 -2.10 6.00 13.27
N PHE A 352 -2.26 5.82 11.95
CA PHE A 352 -3.31 6.42 11.14
C PHE A 352 -3.84 5.31 10.23
N LEU A 353 -4.91 4.64 10.68
CA LEU A 353 -5.43 3.43 10.05
C LEU A 353 -6.73 3.71 9.29
N LEU A 354 -7.27 2.70 8.60
CA LEU A 354 -8.34 2.77 7.63
C LEU A 354 -7.92 3.49 6.34
N HIS A 355 -8.88 3.72 5.43
CA HIS A 355 -8.60 4.31 4.11
C HIS A 355 -8.14 5.77 4.19
N ASP A 356 -8.60 6.50 5.20
CA ASP A 356 -8.40 7.94 5.41
C ASP A 356 -7.60 8.27 6.69
N GLY A 357 -7.11 7.28 7.40
CA GLY A 357 -6.26 7.49 8.59
C GLY A 357 -7.01 7.96 9.83
N ARG A 358 -8.33 7.84 9.91
CA ARG A 358 -9.13 8.31 11.04
C ARG A 358 -8.87 7.54 12.34
N ALA A 359 -8.58 6.25 12.28
CA ALA A 359 -8.31 5.45 13.46
C ALA A 359 -6.88 5.65 13.98
N ARG A 360 -6.74 5.86 15.29
CA ARG A 360 -5.48 6.19 15.97
C ARG A 360 -4.89 5.01 16.75
N SER A 361 -5.58 3.88 16.74
CA SER A 361 -5.11 2.61 17.31
C SER A 361 -5.69 1.44 16.51
N ILE A 362 -5.11 0.26 16.70
CA ILE A 362 -5.63 -0.97 16.10
C ILE A 362 -7.02 -1.27 16.65
N GLU A 363 -7.23 -1.09 17.95
CA GLU A 363 -8.54 -1.27 18.59
C GLU A 363 -9.59 -0.33 17.99
N GLU A 364 -9.27 0.96 17.83
CA GLU A 364 -10.18 1.93 17.21
C GLU A 364 -10.52 1.55 15.76
N ALA A 365 -9.54 1.06 15.00
CA ALA A 365 -9.79 0.57 13.65
C ALA A 365 -10.79 -0.59 13.64
N ILE A 366 -10.66 -1.56 14.57
CA ILE A 366 -11.61 -2.68 14.71
C ILE A 366 -13.01 -2.15 15.06
N LEU A 367 -13.13 -1.21 15.99
CA LEU A 367 -14.41 -0.66 16.42
C LEU A 367 -15.11 0.18 15.34
N LEU A 368 -14.37 0.71 14.37
CA LEU A 368 -14.91 1.45 13.22
C LEU A 368 -15.35 0.54 12.07
N HIS A 369 -15.05 -0.75 12.11
CA HIS A 369 -15.58 -1.71 11.13
C HIS A 369 -17.11 -1.75 11.20
N GLY A 370 -17.74 -1.90 10.03
CA GLY A 370 -19.21 -1.94 9.89
C GLY A 370 -19.63 -2.89 8.78
N GLY A 371 -20.88 -2.82 8.35
CA GLY A 371 -21.40 -3.63 7.25
C GLY A 371 -21.12 -5.13 7.44
N GLU A 372 -20.46 -5.76 6.48
CA GLU A 372 -20.08 -7.17 6.50
C GLU A 372 -19.19 -7.52 7.71
N ALA A 373 -18.41 -6.59 8.23
CA ALA A 373 -17.54 -6.81 9.39
C ALA A 373 -18.23 -6.63 10.76
N ASN A 374 -19.53 -6.30 10.80
CA ASN A 374 -20.25 -6.06 12.06
C ASN A 374 -20.18 -7.25 13.02
N GLN A 375 -20.30 -8.47 12.51
CA GLN A 375 -20.25 -9.66 13.37
C GLN A 375 -18.88 -9.78 14.07
N SER A 376 -17.79 -9.61 13.33
CA SER A 376 -16.43 -9.67 13.89
C SER A 376 -16.19 -8.55 14.91
N LYS A 377 -16.64 -7.31 14.62
CA LYS A 377 -16.59 -6.20 15.57
C LYS A 377 -17.37 -6.50 16.85
N ASN A 378 -18.59 -6.98 16.76
CA ASN A 378 -19.41 -7.30 17.93
C ASN A 378 -18.79 -8.43 18.76
N SER A 379 -18.23 -9.45 18.10
CA SER A 379 -17.48 -10.50 18.77
C SER A 379 -16.25 -9.96 19.50
N PHE A 380 -15.49 -9.03 18.87
CA PHE A 380 -14.37 -8.35 19.52
C PHE A 380 -14.81 -7.58 20.78
N GLN A 381 -15.92 -6.87 20.72
CA GLN A 381 -16.43 -6.11 21.88
C GLN A 381 -16.78 -7.02 23.07
N GLN A 382 -17.20 -8.26 22.80
CA GLN A 382 -17.58 -9.25 23.81
C GLN A 382 -16.38 -10.04 24.37
N LEU A 383 -15.19 -9.94 23.80
CA LEU A 383 -13.99 -10.59 24.31
C LEU A 383 -13.68 -10.12 25.73
N ASN A 384 -13.18 -11.03 26.56
CA ASN A 384 -12.58 -10.67 27.84
C ASN A 384 -11.26 -9.88 27.64
N THR A 385 -10.76 -9.28 28.69
CA THR A 385 -9.56 -8.42 28.65
C THR A 385 -8.33 -9.18 28.15
N THR A 386 -8.16 -10.44 28.53
CA THR A 386 -7.02 -11.28 28.14
C THR A 386 -7.03 -11.56 26.65
N ASP A 387 -8.16 -11.99 26.09
CA ASP A 387 -8.28 -12.30 24.66
C ASP A 387 -8.14 -11.04 23.80
N LYS A 388 -8.64 -9.87 24.26
CA LYS A 388 -8.39 -8.59 23.60
C LYS A 388 -6.89 -8.27 23.57
N ALA A 389 -6.19 -8.42 24.68
CA ALA A 389 -4.76 -8.18 24.75
C ALA A 389 -3.97 -9.12 23.83
N HIS A 390 -4.31 -10.41 23.79
CA HIS A 390 -3.70 -11.39 22.88
C HIS A 390 -3.91 -10.99 21.42
N LEU A 391 -5.14 -10.66 21.02
CA LEU A 391 -5.47 -10.23 19.66
C LEU A 391 -4.67 -8.99 19.24
N LEU A 392 -4.64 -7.96 20.07
CA LEU A 392 -3.89 -6.74 19.79
C LEU A 392 -2.39 -7.01 19.65
N LYS A 393 -1.83 -7.86 20.54
CA LYS A 393 -0.42 -8.28 20.46
C LYS A 393 -0.11 -9.05 19.17
N PHE A 394 -1.02 -9.93 18.73
CA PHE A 394 -0.91 -10.59 17.44
C PHE A 394 -0.92 -9.59 16.28
N LEU A 395 -1.88 -8.67 16.24
CA LEU A 395 -1.98 -7.65 15.18
C LEU A 395 -0.77 -6.71 15.17
N GLU A 396 -0.23 -6.37 16.33
CA GLU A 396 1.02 -5.60 16.44
C GLU A 396 2.26 -6.41 15.99
N SER A 397 2.19 -7.72 16.00
CA SER A 397 3.29 -8.58 15.54
C SER A 397 3.37 -8.65 14.01
N LEU A 398 2.28 -8.37 13.31
CA LEU A 398 2.22 -8.30 11.85
C LEU A 398 2.95 -7.01 11.30
#